data_9fd00092e75c9558efdc5adddedf5337
#
_entry.id   9fd00092e75c9558efdc5adddedf5337
#
_cell.length_a   1.000
_cell.length_b   1.000
_cell.length_c   1.000
_cell.angle_alpha   90.00
_cell.angle_beta   90.00
_cell.angle_gamma   90.00
#
_symmetry.space_group_name_H-M   'P 1'
#
loop_
_entity.id
_entity.type
_entity.pdbx_description
1 polymer ?
#
loop_
_entity_poly.entity_id
_entity_poly.type
_entity_poly.pdbx_seq_one_letter_code
_entity_poly.pdbx_strand_id
1 'polypeptide(L)'
;MKHCNRLLWVLCMLFALESHAQVAKTYQFFDGTFKELRTAARTNNKPFFIYFYANWCMPCKKMNETTFRNAEVVKYLNTNYIGYATDGESRITEGKALAEYFDVYFYPMLLIFTPEGRVVEKIDGYLSPEDILAALKRNVNKHGEPDDLLPMYDDPPQSGFVLPAGKGLYRFFYEKQESEGYGVQLGIFESYESVLVKIEDLQKNFHRNIILHVDVLENKTVYRVILGTFRTRRSAMTYNELLQMKEGQTGVIVNLAEMK
;
A
#
# COMPACT_ATOMS: atom_id res chain seq x y z
N MET A 1 -47.70 -52.57 -12.77
CA MET A 1 -46.57 -52.26 -11.86
C MET A 1 -45.34 -51.57 -12.52
N LYS A 2 -45.40 -51.21 -13.81
CA LYS A 2 -44.25 -50.61 -14.54
C LYS A 2 -44.28 -49.04 -14.64
N HIS A 3 -45.38 -48.40 -14.25
CA HIS A 3 -45.51 -46.93 -14.36
C HIS A 3 -45.19 -46.16 -13.08
N CYS A 4 -45.18 -46.83 -11.92
CA CYS A 4 -44.88 -46.16 -10.64
C CYS A 4 -43.37 -45.85 -10.50
N ASN A 5 -42.49 -46.59 -11.14
CA ASN A 5 -41.05 -46.43 -11.03
C ASN A 5 -40.49 -45.25 -11.85
N ARG A 6 -41.20 -44.82 -12.91
CA ARG A 6 -40.77 -43.68 -13.74
C ARG A 6 -41.08 -42.33 -13.10
N LEU A 7 -42.16 -42.23 -12.33
CA LEU A 7 -42.50 -40.98 -11.62
C LEU A 7 -41.53 -40.69 -10.46
N LEU A 8 -41.05 -41.75 -9.79
CA LEU A 8 -40.07 -41.59 -8.69
C LEU A 8 -38.70 -41.07 -9.20
N TRP A 9 -38.28 -41.53 -10.40
CA TRP A 9 -37.02 -41.07 -11.00
C TRP A 9 -37.08 -39.61 -11.47
N VAL A 10 -38.22 -39.13 -11.95
CA VAL A 10 -38.42 -37.74 -12.36
C VAL A 10 -38.48 -36.79 -11.13
N LEU A 11 -39.07 -37.27 -10.02
CA LEU A 11 -39.09 -36.49 -8.77
C LEU A 11 -37.71 -36.39 -8.11
N CYS A 12 -36.88 -37.44 -8.18
CA CYS A 12 -35.49 -37.39 -7.71
C CYS A 12 -34.58 -36.47 -8.56
N MET A 13 -34.83 -36.35 -9.88
CA MET A 13 -34.07 -35.46 -10.74
C MET A 13 -34.38 -33.96 -10.53
N LEU A 14 -35.57 -33.62 -10.03
CA LEU A 14 -35.96 -32.27 -9.75
C LEU A 14 -35.37 -31.74 -8.42
N PHE A 15 -34.93 -32.62 -7.52
CA PHE A 15 -34.29 -32.24 -6.26
C PHE A 15 -32.76 -32.04 -6.34
N ALA A 16 -32.15 -32.39 -7.48
CA ALA A 16 -30.68 -32.34 -7.64
C ALA A 16 -30.13 -30.99 -8.17
N LEU A 17 -30.95 -29.93 -8.32
CA LEU A 17 -30.55 -28.65 -8.93
C LEU A 17 -30.54 -27.49 -7.97
N GLU A 18 -30.67 -27.70 -6.66
CA GLU A 18 -30.34 -26.68 -5.69
C GLU A 18 -28.85 -26.75 -5.32
N SER A 19 -27.98 -26.46 -6.29
CA SER A 19 -26.64 -26.01 -5.97
C SER A 19 -26.76 -24.64 -5.29
N HIS A 20 -26.99 -24.65 -3.99
CA HIS A 20 -26.79 -23.47 -3.18
C HIS A 20 -25.30 -23.12 -3.29
N ALA A 21 -24.99 -22.15 -4.15
CA ALA A 21 -23.73 -21.45 -4.07
C ALA A 21 -23.68 -20.86 -2.65
N GLN A 22 -22.99 -21.55 -1.76
CA GLN A 22 -22.81 -21.12 -0.38
C GLN A 22 -21.99 -19.83 -0.47
N VAL A 23 -22.68 -18.69 -0.35
CA VAL A 23 -22.03 -17.37 -0.28
C VAL A 23 -21.03 -17.45 0.85
N ALA A 24 -19.77 -17.31 0.53
CA ALA A 24 -18.70 -17.33 1.52
C ALA A 24 -19.06 -16.34 2.63
N LYS A 25 -19.15 -16.81 3.87
CA LYS A 25 -19.55 -16.00 5.02
C LYS A 25 -18.61 -14.83 5.30
N THR A 26 -17.43 -14.81 4.67
CA THR A 26 -16.39 -13.81 4.86
C THR A 26 -15.66 -13.59 3.53
N TYR A 27 -15.28 -12.35 3.22
CA TYR A 27 -14.46 -12.06 2.05
C TYR A 27 -13.13 -12.80 2.13
N GLN A 28 -12.74 -13.46 1.04
CA GLN A 28 -11.45 -14.14 0.94
C GLN A 28 -10.46 -13.18 0.29
N PHE A 29 -9.51 -12.71 1.06
CA PHE A 29 -8.41 -11.91 0.55
C PHE A 29 -7.48 -12.75 -0.32
N PHE A 30 -6.82 -12.10 -1.28
CA PHE A 30 -5.81 -12.71 -2.13
C PHE A 30 -4.67 -13.27 -1.27
N ASP A 31 -4.32 -14.53 -1.51
CA ASP A 31 -3.23 -15.23 -0.85
C ASP A 31 -2.03 -15.26 -1.80
N GLY A 32 -1.00 -14.49 -1.48
CA GLY A 32 0.21 -14.32 -2.27
C GLY A 32 0.96 -13.05 -1.91
N THR A 33 1.96 -12.73 -2.70
CA THR A 33 2.76 -11.51 -2.57
C THR A 33 2.11 -10.31 -3.24
N PHE A 34 2.53 -9.10 -2.90
CA PHE A 34 2.08 -7.87 -3.58
C PHE A 34 2.42 -7.88 -5.07
N LYS A 35 3.56 -8.47 -5.46
CA LYS A 35 3.94 -8.65 -6.87
C LYS A 35 2.94 -9.53 -7.62
N GLU A 36 2.53 -10.65 -7.01
CA GLU A 36 1.54 -11.57 -7.59
C GLU A 36 0.16 -10.93 -7.65
N LEU A 37 -0.25 -10.18 -6.61
CA LEU A 37 -1.48 -9.38 -6.61
C LEU A 37 -1.53 -8.42 -7.81
N ARG A 38 -0.47 -7.65 -8.04
CA ARG A 38 -0.38 -6.71 -9.16
C ARG A 38 -0.44 -7.42 -10.51
N THR A 39 0.24 -8.55 -10.62
CA THR A 39 0.18 -9.38 -11.83
C THR A 39 -1.24 -9.87 -12.08
N ALA A 40 -1.92 -10.38 -11.05
CA ALA A 40 -3.31 -10.82 -11.14
C ALA A 40 -4.26 -9.66 -11.52
N ALA A 41 -4.08 -8.48 -10.93
CA ALA A 41 -4.87 -7.29 -11.23
C ALA A 41 -4.75 -6.88 -12.71
N ARG A 42 -3.53 -6.79 -13.22
CA ARG A 42 -3.27 -6.47 -14.64
C ARG A 42 -3.82 -7.51 -15.60
N THR A 43 -3.55 -8.79 -15.33
CA THR A 43 -3.99 -9.88 -16.20
C THR A 43 -5.50 -9.95 -16.31
N ASN A 44 -6.20 -9.71 -15.20
CA ASN A 44 -7.67 -9.74 -15.16
C ASN A 44 -8.31 -8.38 -15.47
N ASN A 45 -7.52 -7.34 -15.73
CA ASN A 45 -7.96 -5.94 -15.86
C ASN A 45 -8.91 -5.54 -14.73
N LYS A 46 -8.55 -5.87 -13.49
CA LYS A 46 -9.40 -5.72 -12.31
C LYS A 46 -8.72 -4.82 -11.28
N PRO A 47 -9.39 -3.74 -10.80
CA PRO A 47 -8.85 -2.93 -9.74
C PRO A 47 -8.65 -3.75 -8.47
N PHE A 48 -7.74 -3.32 -7.63
CA PHE A 48 -7.45 -4.00 -6.38
C PHE A 48 -7.39 -3.01 -5.21
N PHE A 49 -7.41 -3.53 -4.01
CA PHE A 49 -7.18 -2.75 -2.80
C PHE A 49 -6.26 -3.49 -1.84
N ILE A 50 -5.56 -2.71 -1.01
CA ILE A 50 -4.79 -3.22 0.12
C ILE A 50 -5.47 -2.74 1.41
N TYR A 51 -5.77 -3.67 2.28
CA TYR A 51 -6.24 -3.44 3.63
C TYR A 51 -5.09 -3.65 4.61
N PHE A 52 -4.59 -2.55 5.15
CA PHE A 52 -3.57 -2.59 6.19
C PHE A 52 -4.23 -2.64 7.56
N TYR A 53 -3.81 -3.61 8.36
CA TYR A 53 -4.26 -3.79 9.73
C TYR A 53 -3.09 -4.01 10.67
N ALA A 54 -3.33 -4.02 11.98
CA ALA A 54 -2.39 -4.49 12.98
C ALA A 54 -3.12 -5.40 13.98
N ASN A 55 -2.41 -6.34 14.59
CA ASN A 55 -3.01 -7.34 15.50
C ASN A 55 -3.66 -6.73 16.75
N TRP A 56 -3.17 -5.60 17.23
CA TRP A 56 -3.72 -4.86 18.38
C TRP A 56 -4.87 -3.91 18.00
N CYS A 57 -5.11 -3.68 16.71
CA CYS A 57 -6.05 -2.69 16.21
C CYS A 57 -7.51 -3.13 16.40
N MET A 58 -8.21 -2.56 17.39
CA MET A 58 -9.61 -2.87 17.66
C MET A 58 -10.57 -2.49 16.52
N PRO A 59 -10.44 -1.30 15.87
CA PRO A 59 -11.24 -0.99 14.69
C PRO A 59 -11.04 -1.96 13.53
N CYS A 60 -9.81 -2.51 13.37
CA CYS A 60 -9.52 -3.52 12.36
C CYS A 60 -10.28 -4.83 12.64
N LYS A 61 -10.28 -5.28 13.90
CA LYS A 61 -11.06 -6.46 14.33
C LYS A 61 -12.54 -6.27 14.02
N LYS A 62 -13.07 -5.08 14.33
CA LYS A 62 -14.47 -4.73 14.01
C LYS A 62 -14.73 -4.80 12.50
N MET A 63 -13.84 -4.28 11.63
CA MET A 63 -14.00 -4.42 10.17
C MET A 63 -14.00 -5.88 9.72
N ASN A 64 -13.11 -6.70 10.26
CA ASN A 64 -13.07 -8.13 9.95
C ASN A 64 -14.34 -8.88 10.35
N GLU A 65 -14.98 -8.46 11.43
CA GLU A 65 -16.19 -9.09 11.97
C GLU A 65 -17.48 -8.59 11.33
N THR A 66 -17.51 -7.35 10.86
CA THR A 66 -18.71 -6.70 10.31
C THR A 66 -18.60 -6.44 8.81
N THR A 67 -17.68 -5.58 8.40
CA THR A 67 -17.58 -5.06 7.03
C THR A 67 -17.25 -6.16 6.03
N PHE A 68 -16.19 -6.93 6.29
CA PHE A 68 -15.78 -8.03 5.40
C PHE A 68 -16.60 -9.31 5.55
N ARG A 69 -17.65 -9.29 6.40
CA ARG A 69 -18.66 -10.35 6.49
C ARG A 69 -20.04 -9.91 5.99
N ASN A 70 -20.19 -8.65 5.64
CA ASN A 70 -21.44 -8.17 5.07
C ASN A 70 -21.65 -8.76 3.67
N ALA A 71 -22.81 -9.37 3.42
CA ALA A 71 -23.09 -10.10 2.19
C ALA A 71 -23.01 -9.24 0.94
N GLU A 72 -23.45 -7.97 1.00
CA GLU A 72 -23.37 -7.04 -0.13
C GLU A 72 -21.93 -6.64 -0.42
N VAL A 73 -21.12 -6.36 0.62
CA VAL A 73 -19.70 -6.05 0.51
C VAL A 73 -18.96 -7.23 -0.12
N VAL A 74 -19.16 -8.44 0.41
CA VAL A 74 -18.51 -9.66 -0.11
C VAL A 74 -18.87 -9.90 -1.56
N LYS A 75 -20.15 -9.77 -1.92
CA LYS A 75 -20.62 -9.92 -3.31
C LYS A 75 -19.97 -8.88 -4.22
N TYR A 76 -19.93 -7.61 -3.79
CA TYR A 76 -19.38 -6.52 -4.60
C TYR A 76 -17.87 -6.67 -4.79
N LEU A 77 -17.14 -7.00 -3.73
CA LEU A 77 -15.69 -7.23 -3.77
C LEU A 77 -15.33 -8.40 -4.70
N ASN A 78 -15.98 -9.56 -4.55
CA ASN A 78 -15.71 -10.73 -5.39
C ASN A 78 -15.92 -10.43 -6.88
N THR A 79 -16.91 -9.59 -7.21
CA THR A 79 -17.21 -9.23 -8.60
C THR A 79 -16.20 -8.21 -9.14
N ASN A 80 -15.87 -7.17 -8.39
CA ASN A 80 -15.26 -5.96 -8.93
C ASN A 80 -13.80 -5.75 -8.52
N TYR A 81 -13.31 -6.37 -7.45
CA TYR A 81 -12.00 -6.09 -6.88
C TYR A 81 -11.20 -7.36 -6.59
N ILE A 82 -9.89 -7.21 -6.51
CA ILE A 82 -9.01 -8.17 -5.85
C ILE A 82 -8.55 -7.51 -4.55
N GLY A 83 -8.88 -8.08 -3.39
CA GLY A 83 -8.49 -7.53 -2.10
C GLY A 83 -7.30 -8.25 -1.52
N TYR A 84 -6.37 -7.52 -0.97
CA TYR A 84 -5.21 -8.00 -0.25
C TYR A 84 -5.20 -7.43 1.16
N ALA A 85 -4.98 -8.28 2.17
CA ALA A 85 -4.88 -7.84 3.55
C ALA A 85 -3.49 -8.14 4.09
N THR A 86 -2.88 -7.17 4.77
CA THR A 86 -1.56 -7.36 5.35
C THR A 86 -1.44 -6.68 6.71
N ASP A 87 -0.72 -7.32 7.63
CA ASP A 87 -0.33 -6.71 8.90
C ASP A 87 0.81 -5.71 8.63
N GLY A 88 0.48 -4.41 8.70
CA GLY A 88 1.43 -3.32 8.44
C GLY A 88 2.58 -3.21 9.45
N GLU A 89 2.57 -3.98 10.53
CA GLU A 89 3.67 -4.08 11.50
C GLU A 89 4.48 -5.37 11.37
N SER A 90 4.01 -6.32 10.56
CA SER A 90 4.68 -7.61 10.39
C SER A 90 6.01 -7.45 9.65
N ARG A 91 7.08 -7.92 10.29
CA ARG A 91 8.42 -8.04 9.70
C ARG A 91 8.68 -9.42 9.07
N ILE A 92 7.76 -10.36 9.26
CA ILE A 92 7.85 -11.72 8.73
C ILE A 92 7.28 -11.76 7.32
N THR A 93 6.30 -10.90 7.05
CA THR A 93 5.69 -10.70 5.73
C THR A 93 6.15 -9.36 5.13
N GLU A 94 5.74 -9.09 3.89
CA GLU A 94 6.00 -7.78 3.26
C GLU A 94 5.18 -6.62 3.83
N GLY A 95 4.29 -6.89 4.81
CA GLY A 95 3.32 -5.92 5.32
C GLY A 95 3.95 -4.63 5.84
N LYS A 96 5.01 -4.71 6.66
CA LYS A 96 5.71 -3.53 7.16
C LYS A 96 6.38 -2.76 6.03
N ALA A 97 7.03 -3.45 5.10
CA ALA A 97 7.68 -2.81 3.95
C ALA A 97 6.67 -2.10 3.04
N LEU A 98 5.49 -2.70 2.83
CA LEU A 98 4.40 -2.07 2.07
C LEU A 98 3.80 -0.88 2.83
N ALA A 99 3.61 -0.98 4.14
CA ALA A 99 3.11 0.11 4.95
C ALA A 99 4.05 1.32 4.88
N GLU A 100 5.36 1.12 4.99
CA GLU A 100 6.36 2.17 4.84
C GLU A 100 6.39 2.73 3.41
N TYR A 101 6.32 1.88 2.39
CA TYR A 101 6.31 2.28 0.99
C TYR A 101 5.10 3.16 0.63
N PHE A 102 3.93 2.83 1.18
CA PHE A 102 2.69 3.56 0.93
C PHE A 102 2.39 4.64 1.99
N ASP A 103 3.33 4.97 2.87
CA ASP A 103 3.15 5.96 3.94
C ASP A 103 1.91 5.67 4.80
N VAL A 104 1.78 4.40 5.25
CA VAL A 104 0.70 3.94 6.12
C VAL A 104 1.17 3.93 7.57
N TYR A 105 0.64 4.85 8.37
CA TYR A 105 1.03 5.03 9.78
C TYR A 105 -0.11 4.79 10.76
N PHE A 106 -1.33 4.61 10.24
CA PHE A 106 -2.54 4.40 11.04
C PHE A 106 -3.27 3.16 10.54
N TYR A 107 -3.95 2.47 11.45
CA TYR A 107 -4.74 1.28 11.15
C TYR A 107 -6.16 1.42 11.69
N PRO A 108 -7.15 0.91 10.94
CA PRO A 108 -7.04 0.34 9.60
C PRO A 108 -6.80 1.41 8.53
N MET A 109 -6.13 1.02 7.43
CA MET A 109 -5.97 1.85 6.25
C MET A 109 -6.36 1.04 5.01
N LEU A 110 -7.18 1.62 4.15
CA LEU A 110 -7.57 1.04 2.87
C LEU A 110 -6.97 1.85 1.73
N LEU A 111 -6.16 1.22 0.90
CA LEU A 111 -5.65 1.81 -0.33
C LEU A 111 -6.33 1.16 -1.51
N ILE A 112 -6.92 1.96 -2.40
CA ILE A 112 -7.59 1.50 -3.62
C ILE A 112 -6.71 1.82 -4.82
N PHE A 113 -6.59 0.86 -5.75
CA PHE A 113 -5.71 0.94 -6.90
C PHE A 113 -6.45 0.64 -8.20
N THR A 114 -5.96 1.23 -9.29
CA THR A 114 -6.33 0.80 -10.65
C THR A 114 -5.74 -0.58 -10.97
N PRO A 115 -6.19 -1.25 -12.05
CA PRO A 115 -5.57 -2.51 -12.51
C PRO A 115 -4.07 -2.38 -12.81
N GLU A 116 -3.61 -1.21 -13.21
CA GLU A 116 -2.20 -0.91 -13.53
C GLU A 116 -1.35 -0.70 -12.27
N GLY A 117 -1.98 -0.51 -11.10
CA GLY A 117 -1.29 -0.33 -9.82
C GLY A 117 -1.15 1.12 -9.37
N ARG A 118 -1.98 2.05 -9.90
CA ARG A 118 -2.03 3.44 -9.44
C ARG A 118 -2.94 3.55 -8.22
N VAL A 119 -2.51 4.26 -7.19
CA VAL A 119 -3.37 4.58 -6.05
C VAL A 119 -4.38 5.63 -6.46
N VAL A 120 -5.66 5.31 -6.32
CA VAL A 120 -6.77 6.24 -6.62
C VAL A 120 -7.39 6.83 -5.35
N GLU A 121 -7.27 6.14 -4.22
CA GLU A 121 -7.75 6.65 -2.94
C GLU A 121 -7.04 5.97 -1.76
N LYS A 122 -6.74 6.75 -0.71
CA LYS A 122 -6.33 6.27 0.61
C LYS A 122 -7.41 6.65 1.61
N ILE A 123 -7.89 5.70 2.40
CA ILE A 123 -8.95 5.91 3.38
C ILE A 123 -8.47 5.36 4.71
N ASP A 124 -8.39 6.23 5.70
CA ASP A 124 -8.00 5.90 7.07
C ASP A 124 -9.21 5.65 7.96
N GLY A 125 -9.02 4.76 8.92
CA GLY A 125 -10.01 4.45 9.94
C GLY A 125 -11.01 3.35 9.57
N TYR A 126 -11.91 3.10 10.52
CA TYR A 126 -12.97 2.11 10.37
C TYR A 126 -13.96 2.51 9.27
N LEU A 127 -14.24 1.57 8.38
CA LEU A 127 -15.27 1.72 7.35
C LEU A 127 -16.44 0.77 7.67
N SER A 128 -17.66 1.32 7.75
CA SER A 128 -18.88 0.53 7.79
C SER A 128 -19.10 -0.20 6.46
N PRO A 129 -20.01 -1.19 6.38
CA PRO A 129 -20.37 -1.82 5.12
C PRO A 129 -20.84 -0.82 4.05
N GLU A 130 -21.57 0.21 4.45
CA GLU A 130 -22.08 1.27 3.58
C GLU A 130 -20.92 2.16 3.06
N ASP A 131 -20.01 2.54 3.97
CA ASP A 131 -18.88 3.44 3.63
C ASP A 131 -17.91 2.76 2.67
N ILE A 132 -17.54 1.50 2.92
CA ILE A 132 -16.64 0.77 2.02
C ILE A 132 -17.29 0.55 0.65
N LEU A 133 -18.58 0.23 0.58
CA LEU A 133 -19.30 0.10 -0.69
C LEU A 133 -19.33 1.41 -1.46
N ALA A 134 -19.57 2.53 -0.78
CA ALA A 134 -19.55 3.86 -1.38
C ALA A 134 -18.15 4.17 -1.95
N ALA A 135 -17.09 3.89 -1.18
CA ALA A 135 -15.72 4.08 -1.60
C ALA A 135 -15.36 3.23 -2.83
N LEU A 136 -15.68 1.95 -2.79
CA LEU A 136 -15.39 1.03 -3.89
C LEU A 136 -16.16 1.38 -5.17
N LYS A 137 -17.45 1.71 -5.05
CA LYS A 137 -18.30 2.07 -6.21
C LYS A 137 -17.81 3.34 -6.92
N ARG A 138 -17.36 4.38 -6.16
CA ARG A 138 -16.85 5.61 -6.79
C ARG A 138 -15.48 5.47 -7.45
N ASN A 139 -14.75 4.37 -7.14
CA ASN A 139 -13.39 4.15 -7.63
C ASN A 139 -13.27 3.02 -8.68
N VAL A 140 -14.29 2.18 -8.86
CA VAL A 140 -14.20 0.98 -9.70
C VAL A 140 -13.85 1.27 -11.18
N ASN A 141 -14.26 2.44 -11.69
CA ASN A 141 -14.03 2.87 -13.07
C ASN A 141 -13.01 4.02 -13.18
N LYS A 142 -12.32 4.36 -12.09
CA LYS A 142 -11.27 5.38 -12.17
C LYS A 142 -10.05 4.81 -12.88
N HIS A 143 -9.71 5.45 -13.98
CA HIS A 143 -8.40 5.34 -14.60
C HIS A 143 -7.60 6.51 -14.04
N GLY A 144 -6.63 6.24 -13.18
CA GLY A 144 -5.81 7.31 -12.59
C GLY A 144 -5.18 8.18 -13.67
N GLU A 145 -5.16 9.50 -13.45
CA GLU A 145 -4.41 10.42 -14.33
C GLU A 145 -2.93 10.01 -14.37
N PRO A 146 -2.23 10.26 -15.50
CA PRO A 146 -0.82 9.87 -15.66
C PRO A 146 0.11 10.36 -14.55
N ASP A 147 -0.22 11.51 -13.92
CA ASP A 147 0.60 12.16 -12.90
C ASP A 147 0.41 11.60 -11.48
N ASP A 148 -0.66 10.81 -11.24
CA ASP A 148 -0.90 10.14 -9.95
C ASP A 148 -0.15 8.80 -9.81
N LEU A 149 0.78 8.52 -10.72
CA LEU A 149 1.62 7.35 -10.66
C LEU A 149 2.55 7.43 -9.44
N LEU A 150 2.16 6.76 -8.36
CA LEU A 150 3.20 6.27 -7.46
C LEU A 150 4.13 5.39 -8.31
N PRO A 151 5.43 5.61 -8.25
CA PRO A 151 6.37 4.82 -9.04
C PRO A 151 6.05 3.34 -8.81
N MET A 152 5.95 2.61 -9.91
CA MET A 152 5.71 1.17 -9.85
C MET A 152 6.78 0.56 -8.94
N TYR A 153 6.34 -0.20 -7.96
CA TYR A 153 7.22 -1.07 -7.19
C TYR A 153 7.73 -2.14 -8.17
N ASP A 154 8.72 -1.79 -8.95
CA ASP A 154 9.51 -2.75 -9.69
C ASP A 154 10.42 -3.47 -8.70
N ASP A 155 10.82 -4.68 -9.03
CA ASP A 155 11.72 -5.49 -8.20
C ASP A 155 12.85 -4.63 -7.64
N PRO A 156 13.29 -4.86 -6.40
CA PRO A 156 14.37 -4.11 -5.83
C PRO A 156 15.53 -4.10 -6.83
N PRO A 157 16.10 -2.93 -7.17
CA PRO A 157 17.14 -2.84 -8.17
C PRO A 157 18.29 -3.77 -7.78
N GLN A 158 18.71 -4.56 -8.73
CA GLN A 158 19.90 -5.40 -8.56
C GLN A 158 21.09 -4.47 -8.27
N SER A 159 21.88 -4.83 -7.29
CA SER A 159 23.00 -4.10 -6.75
C SER A 159 23.92 -3.49 -7.81
N GLY A 160 23.83 -2.20 -7.99
CA GLY A 160 24.71 -1.41 -8.83
C GLY A 160 24.49 0.07 -8.54
N PHE A 161 25.27 0.61 -7.62
CA PHE A 161 25.11 1.98 -7.17
C PHE A 161 25.70 2.95 -8.20
N VAL A 162 24.87 3.77 -8.87
CA VAL A 162 25.32 4.89 -9.69
C VAL A 162 25.03 6.18 -8.94
N LEU A 163 26.02 7.01 -8.74
CA LEU A 163 25.89 8.34 -8.12
C LEU A 163 24.90 9.20 -8.93
N PRO A 164 23.92 9.85 -8.26
CA PRO A 164 23.09 10.82 -8.92
C PRO A 164 23.95 11.97 -9.49
N ALA A 165 23.76 12.31 -10.75
CA ALA A 165 24.47 13.40 -11.38
C ALA A 165 23.67 14.70 -11.27
N GLY A 166 24.26 15.71 -10.61
CA GLY A 166 23.72 17.07 -10.51
C GLY A 166 22.79 17.31 -9.32
N LYS A 167 22.34 18.58 -9.20
CA LYS A 167 21.42 19.01 -8.14
C LYS A 167 20.03 18.39 -8.31
N GLY A 168 19.36 18.07 -7.23
CA GLY A 168 17.96 17.63 -7.25
C GLY A 168 17.59 16.69 -6.11
N LEU A 169 16.33 16.27 -6.15
CA LEU A 169 15.79 15.22 -5.29
C LEU A 169 15.86 13.89 -6.01
N TYR A 170 16.34 12.87 -5.33
CA TYR A 170 16.45 11.52 -5.86
C TYR A 170 15.84 10.53 -4.87
N ARG A 171 15.00 9.64 -5.37
CA ARG A 171 14.64 8.47 -4.59
C ARG A 171 15.84 7.54 -4.60
N PHE A 172 16.13 6.87 -3.49
CA PHE A 172 17.29 6.00 -3.35
C PHE A 172 17.34 4.82 -4.33
N PHE A 173 16.54 4.78 -5.34
CA PHE A 173 16.54 3.82 -6.43
C PHE A 173 16.71 4.48 -7.80
N TYR A 174 17.41 5.62 -7.89
CA TYR A 174 17.89 6.25 -9.11
C TYR A 174 16.89 7.05 -9.96
N GLU A 175 15.69 7.31 -9.46
CA GLU A 175 14.74 8.16 -10.17
C GLU A 175 14.76 9.58 -9.62
N LYS A 176 14.90 10.56 -10.51
CA LYS A 176 14.68 11.96 -10.14
C LYS A 176 13.23 12.13 -9.73
N GLN A 177 12.99 12.61 -8.50
CA GLN A 177 11.66 12.79 -7.96
C GLN A 177 11.16 14.21 -8.22
N GLU A 178 9.84 14.34 -8.41
CA GLU A 178 9.20 15.63 -8.31
C GLU A 178 9.19 16.13 -6.86
N SER A 179 9.41 17.43 -6.72
CA SER A 179 9.57 18.05 -5.42
C SER A 179 8.22 18.52 -4.88
N GLU A 180 7.36 17.59 -4.42
CA GLU A 180 6.08 17.92 -3.80
C GLU A 180 5.95 17.32 -2.40
N GLY A 181 5.25 18.04 -1.51
CA GLY A 181 4.95 17.59 -0.16
C GLY A 181 6.06 17.83 0.85
N TYR A 182 6.10 16.97 1.88
CA TYR A 182 6.98 17.11 3.04
C TYR A 182 7.74 15.82 3.30
N GLY A 183 8.95 15.93 3.85
CA GLY A 183 9.77 14.80 4.28
C GLY A 183 10.38 15.02 5.65
N VAL A 184 10.96 13.98 6.23
CA VAL A 184 11.73 14.04 7.49
C VAL A 184 13.21 13.91 7.16
N GLN A 185 13.93 15.04 7.18
CA GLN A 185 15.37 15.08 6.95
C GLN A 185 16.11 14.59 8.19
N LEU A 186 16.86 13.50 8.06
CA LEU A 186 17.60 12.88 9.16
C LEU A 186 19.06 13.32 9.27
N GLY A 187 19.60 13.90 8.22
CA GLY A 187 20.99 14.38 8.26
C GLY A 187 21.42 15.10 7.00
N ILE A 188 22.54 15.79 7.12
CA ILE A 188 23.28 16.43 6.01
C ILE A 188 24.70 15.86 6.05
N PHE A 189 25.18 15.39 4.92
CA PHE A 189 26.47 14.72 4.77
C PHE A 189 27.30 15.40 3.67
N GLU A 190 28.61 15.52 3.89
CA GLU A 190 29.54 16.06 2.88
C GLU A 190 30.20 14.94 2.08
N SER A 191 30.17 13.69 2.55
CA SER A 191 30.70 12.55 1.83
C SER A 191 29.63 11.55 1.48
N TYR A 192 29.75 10.99 0.30
CA TYR A 192 28.82 10.00 -0.20
C TYR A 192 28.91 8.66 0.57
N GLU A 193 30.08 8.30 1.06
CA GLU A 193 30.29 7.13 1.90
C GLU A 193 29.46 7.22 3.19
N SER A 194 29.39 8.41 3.81
CA SER A 194 28.57 8.64 5.00
C SER A 194 27.07 8.54 4.69
N VAL A 195 26.66 8.93 3.49
CA VAL A 195 25.29 8.73 3.02
C VAL A 195 24.96 7.26 2.89
N LEU A 196 25.86 6.46 2.30
CA LEU A 196 25.65 5.02 2.14
C LEU A 196 25.50 4.30 3.49
N VAL A 197 26.36 4.63 4.46
CA VAL A 197 26.27 4.09 5.82
C VAL A 197 24.91 4.43 6.44
N LYS A 198 24.45 5.69 6.30
CA LYS A 198 23.15 6.11 6.84
C LYS A 198 21.98 5.39 6.15
N ILE A 199 22.04 5.26 4.83
CA ILE A 199 21.01 4.55 4.06
C ILE A 199 20.97 3.07 4.44
N GLU A 200 22.13 2.43 4.57
CA GLU A 200 22.21 1.02 5.00
C GLU A 200 21.60 0.82 6.39
N ASP A 201 21.87 1.74 7.33
CA ASP A 201 21.27 1.74 8.66
C ASP A 201 19.75 1.87 8.60
N LEU A 202 19.24 2.80 7.80
CA LEU A 202 17.81 2.98 7.58
C LEU A 202 17.16 1.74 6.94
N GLN A 203 17.83 1.12 5.97
CA GLN A 203 17.33 -0.10 5.32
C GLN A 203 17.32 -1.30 6.27
N LYS A 204 18.27 -1.39 7.19
CA LYS A 204 18.25 -2.41 8.27
C LYS A 204 17.03 -2.25 9.18
N ASN A 205 16.58 -1.01 9.38
CA ASN A 205 15.35 -0.68 10.10
C ASN A 205 14.09 -0.69 9.19
N PHE A 206 14.22 -1.23 7.98
CA PHE A 206 13.13 -1.42 6.99
C PHE A 206 12.57 -0.16 6.38
N HIS A 207 13.25 0.98 6.46
CA HIS A 207 12.84 2.17 5.71
C HIS A 207 13.11 1.98 4.21
N ARG A 208 12.09 2.21 3.40
CA ARG A 208 12.15 2.03 1.93
C ARG A 208 11.99 3.35 1.17
N ASN A 209 11.21 4.28 1.71
CA ASN A 209 11.00 5.58 1.07
C ASN A 209 12.10 6.57 1.50
N ILE A 210 13.30 6.35 1.00
CA ILE A 210 14.48 7.18 1.29
C ILE A 210 14.73 8.08 0.09
N ILE A 211 14.77 9.38 0.31
CA ILE A 211 15.07 10.41 -0.69
C ILE A 211 16.43 10.99 -0.39
N LEU A 212 17.22 11.17 -1.42
CA LEU A 212 18.48 11.88 -1.37
C LEU A 212 18.33 13.22 -2.09
N HIS A 213 18.49 14.31 -1.35
CA HIS A 213 18.62 15.64 -1.95
C HIS A 213 20.10 15.99 -2.10
N VAL A 214 20.50 16.25 -3.32
CA VAL A 214 21.86 16.66 -3.66
C VAL A 214 21.87 18.18 -3.92
N ASP A 215 22.69 18.90 -3.18
CA ASP A 215 22.82 20.34 -3.29
C ASP A 215 24.30 20.77 -3.29
N VAL A 216 24.56 22.01 -3.61
CA VAL A 216 25.91 22.60 -3.54
C VAL A 216 25.86 23.83 -2.63
N LEU A 217 26.50 23.70 -1.47
CA LEU A 217 26.68 24.79 -0.51
C LEU A 217 28.15 25.19 -0.47
N GLU A 218 28.42 26.48 -0.61
CA GLU A 218 29.80 27.01 -0.55
C GLU A 218 30.80 26.25 -1.44
N ASN A 219 30.39 25.91 -2.66
CA ASN A 219 31.19 25.14 -3.61
C ASN A 219 31.45 23.67 -3.22
N LYS A 220 30.76 23.14 -2.21
CA LYS A 220 30.83 21.74 -1.81
C LYS A 220 29.51 21.04 -2.08
N THR A 221 29.56 19.84 -2.59
CA THR A 221 28.39 18.99 -2.71
C THR A 221 27.96 18.50 -1.33
N VAL A 222 26.70 18.67 -0.99
CA VAL A 222 26.11 18.17 0.25
C VAL A 222 24.93 17.25 -0.08
N TYR A 223 24.74 16.27 0.74
CA TYR A 223 23.72 15.25 0.61
C TYR A 223 22.78 15.29 1.82
N ARG A 224 21.49 15.45 1.60
CA ARG A 224 20.46 15.40 2.65
C ARG A 224 19.69 14.10 2.52
N VAL A 225 19.72 13.30 3.57
CA VAL A 225 18.93 12.06 3.64
C VAL A 225 17.58 12.36 4.26
N ILE A 226 16.51 12.08 3.52
CA ILE A 226 15.13 12.41 3.87
C ILE A 226 14.30 11.12 3.82
N LEU A 227 13.45 10.93 4.83
CA LEU A 227 12.49 9.84 4.87
C LEU A 227 11.09 10.32 4.52
N GLY A 228 10.42 9.53 3.68
CA GLY A 228 9.01 9.68 3.31
C GLY A 228 8.72 10.86 2.39
N THR A 229 7.56 10.76 1.74
CA THR A 229 6.89 11.85 1.04
C THR A 229 5.49 11.98 1.61
N PHE A 230 5.23 13.06 2.33
CA PHE A 230 3.97 13.29 3.02
C PHE A 230 3.21 14.44 2.37
N ARG A 231 1.93 14.26 2.12
CA ARG A 231 1.09 15.35 1.56
C ARG A 231 1.01 16.57 2.46
N THR A 232 1.04 16.37 3.78
CA THR A 232 0.91 17.46 4.75
C THR A 232 2.08 17.50 5.71
N ARG A 233 2.43 18.70 6.17
CA ARG A 233 3.42 18.89 7.22
C ARG A 233 3.08 18.13 8.49
N ARG A 234 1.78 18.05 8.83
CA ARG A 234 1.29 17.34 10.01
C ARG A 234 1.60 15.84 9.93
N SER A 235 1.37 15.22 8.78
CA SER A 235 1.68 13.78 8.59
C SER A 235 3.18 13.52 8.74
N ALA A 236 4.05 14.39 8.21
CA ALA A 236 5.48 14.29 8.40
C ALA A 236 5.89 14.44 9.87
N MET A 237 5.25 15.34 10.62
CA MET A 237 5.48 15.51 12.07
C MET A 237 5.09 14.25 12.85
N THR A 238 3.91 13.71 12.60
CA THR A 238 3.47 12.46 13.25
C THR A 238 4.44 11.30 12.98
N TYR A 239 4.92 11.20 11.74
CA TYR A 239 5.94 10.20 11.40
C TYR A 239 7.24 10.41 12.16
N ASN A 240 7.71 11.65 12.28
CA ASN A 240 8.91 11.99 13.04
C ASN A 240 8.78 11.63 14.53
N GLU A 241 7.60 11.85 15.12
CA GLU A 241 7.29 11.42 16.50
C GLU A 241 7.35 9.90 16.64
N LEU A 242 6.82 9.16 15.66
CA LEU A 242 6.89 7.69 15.64
C LEU A 242 8.33 7.18 15.49
N LEU A 243 9.15 7.80 14.65
CA LEU A 243 10.59 7.52 14.53
C LEU A 243 11.30 7.71 15.87
N GLN A 244 11.02 8.82 16.57
CA GLN A 244 11.58 9.09 17.87
C GLN A 244 11.20 8.01 18.89
N MET A 245 9.92 7.61 18.93
CA MET A 245 9.44 6.60 19.87
C MET A 245 9.97 5.19 19.59
N LYS A 246 10.06 4.81 18.31
CA LYS A 246 10.40 3.43 17.91
C LYS A 246 11.92 3.21 17.76
N GLU A 247 12.66 4.21 17.32
CA GLU A 247 14.06 4.07 16.91
C GLU A 247 14.99 5.06 17.59
N GLY A 248 14.44 5.97 18.40
CA GLY A 248 15.24 7.02 19.05
C GLY A 248 15.79 8.06 18.07
N GLN A 249 15.37 8.02 16.80
CA GLN A 249 15.80 8.94 15.75
C GLN A 249 14.79 10.07 15.61
N THR A 250 15.28 11.27 15.32
CA THR A 250 14.44 12.43 15.01
C THR A 250 15.07 13.22 13.88
N GLY A 251 14.22 13.86 13.08
CA GLY A 251 14.66 14.67 11.96
C GLY A 251 13.96 16.02 11.89
N VAL A 252 14.31 16.80 10.91
CA VAL A 252 13.71 18.11 10.61
C VAL A 252 12.67 17.93 9.50
N ILE A 253 11.49 18.52 9.70
CA ILE A 253 10.46 18.51 8.65
C ILE A 253 10.84 19.50 7.56
N VAL A 254 11.03 19.02 6.35
CA VAL A 254 11.39 19.81 5.17
C VAL A 254 10.25 19.83 4.15
N ASN A 255 10.12 20.94 3.44
CA ASN A 255 9.22 21.07 2.30
C ASN A 255 9.99 20.67 1.03
N LEU A 256 9.58 19.60 0.39
CA LEU A 256 10.27 19.07 -0.79
C LEU A 256 10.17 20.02 -1.99
N ALA A 257 9.13 20.84 -2.08
CA ALA A 257 8.99 21.83 -3.15
C ALA A 257 10.04 22.96 -3.08
N GLU A 258 10.65 23.18 -1.93
CA GLU A 258 11.72 24.18 -1.72
C GLU A 258 13.12 23.61 -1.99
N MET A 259 13.23 22.30 -2.25
CA MET A 259 14.46 21.55 -2.48
C MET A 259 14.68 21.31 -3.98
N LYS A 260 14.94 22.36 -4.76
CA LYS A 260 15.12 22.32 -6.21
C LYS A 260 16.58 22.30 -6.61
#